data_2480c974018ec8d4219af48ea8b9ca8c
#
_entry.id   2480c974018ec8d4219af48ea8b9ca8c
#
_cell.length_a   1.000
_cell.length_b   1.000
_cell.length_c   1.000
_cell.angle_alpha   90.00
_cell.angle_beta   90.00
_cell.angle_gamma   90.00
#
_symmetry.space_group_name_H-M   'P 1'
#
loop_
_entity.id
_entity.type
_entity.pdbx_description
1 polymer ?
#
loop_
_entity_poly.entity_id
_entity_poly.type
_entity_poly.pdbx_seq_one_letter_code
_entity_poly.pdbx_strand_id
1 'polypeptide(L)'
;MRMRIWRIFSSDRLDNSIRYAALAGAFVFLSQCVIITLYAGNFPFWDEWTLVDTLRKYLSGSLSINDIFAQHNEHNIAVVRLLCLLTFFMMGNTWHPLASMLVSASLVAFLGGVWIWTIGRLGLLNWWTALSCMCLVLPVQYENMISGFQTAFYAMMLAVVGGSCVLSLSHRLTRLLVVISLVCVFVAVFSVASGLMLSLIFGIGLLLIALREAGSPRELVGNRYLIINLGFALVGIVLIVWLFFANYRMLPVNRTSNVSLLAYFLTALSFPFVKSVVDTPLQMKVISSILVWGPVVAIIPVLLRHRRGVFEFRALLLLSGISAFVIGFIILIAFGRSDPFISPRYGTVLVWSSMLGLLALAVGVRLMEAIRSSAVRRVAVLACNVWAIALLSANINVALVSVDEMHRHAEWRLARRDATLALLVTPEAALSTPLFPHREMLREWLSDPVVQSILPLEMSYMLPGQWTIVEGNAWTLNGEFPVQTGKAPFFRLGSWSGNDVHTGTVVLRLPPIREQYLALPVSGYPSHPGNLLTLKIIDGDNQEQTIVYDSFDPRERWDMWIVDVQLFRGHTVQIVATDESADRWLAIGAPRQISFWQLAAESFVENIVLIASVVFFAVVAICLYEWHGFRS
;
A
#
# COMPACT_ATOMS: atom_id res chain seq x y z
N MET A 1 -0.06 31.25 25.31
CA MET A 1 -0.32 29.98 24.59
C MET A 1 0.91 29.47 23.79
N ARG A 2 1.70 30.31 23.12
CA ARG A 2 2.93 29.95 22.40
C ARG A 2 4.05 29.32 23.28
N MET A 3 4.20 29.73 24.54
CA MET A 3 5.22 29.16 25.44
C MET A 3 4.95 27.74 25.98
N ARG A 4 3.68 27.24 25.95
CA ARG A 4 3.40 25.86 26.40
C ARG A 4 3.73 24.79 25.36
N ILE A 5 3.66 25.11 24.07
CA ILE A 5 3.99 24.16 23.02
C ILE A 5 5.51 23.89 22.98
N TRP A 6 6.35 24.93 23.18
CA TRP A 6 7.80 24.76 23.26
C TRP A 6 8.28 23.98 24.50
N ARG A 7 7.55 24.04 25.63
CA ARG A 7 7.89 23.23 26.81
C ARG A 7 7.58 21.74 26.65
N ILE A 8 6.73 21.35 25.70
CA ILE A 8 6.50 19.94 25.36
C ILE A 8 7.70 19.37 24.59
N PHE A 9 8.41 20.21 23.84
CA PHE A 9 9.63 19.83 23.11
C PHE A 9 10.94 20.14 23.84
N SER A 10 10.91 20.91 24.92
CA SER A 10 12.08 21.33 25.70
C SER A 10 12.18 20.67 27.08
N SER A 11 11.39 19.65 27.38
CA SER A 11 11.66 18.79 28.54
C SER A 11 12.85 17.89 28.20
N ASP A 12 13.89 17.96 29.01
CA ASP A 12 15.25 17.49 28.87
C ASP A 12 15.51 15.99 28.58
N ARG A 13 14.56 15.27 28.03
CA ARG A 13 14.69 13.91 27.48
C ARG A 13 13.62 13.69 26.43
N LEU A 14 13.95 13.80 25.15
CA LEU A 14 13.16 13.06 24.16
C LEU A 14 13.12 11.62 24.64
N ASP A 15 11.90 11.13 24.95
CA ASP A 15 11.70 9.76 25.41
C ASP A 15 12.35 8.81 24.37
N ASN A 16 13.27 7.97 24.78
CA ASN A 16 13.96 7.04 23.88
C ASN A 16 12.97 6.21 23.04
N SER A 17 11.75 5.98 23.56
CA SER A 17 10.69 5.29 22.83
C SER A 17 10.23 6.06 21.58
N ILE A 18 10.26 7.41 21.60
CA ILE A 18 9.91 8.23 20.43
C ILE A 18 11.00 8.10 19.35
N ARG A 19 12.28 8.09 19.76
CA ARG A 19 13.41 7.92 18.82
C ARG A 19 13.35 6.56 18.12
N TYR A 20 13.17 5.49 18.88
CA TYR A 20 13.03 4.15 18.32
C TYR A 20 11.80 4.03 17.43
N ALA A 21 10.71 4.70 17.77
CA ALA A 21 9.51 4.77 16.94
C ALA A 21 9.77 5.49 15.62
N ALA A 22 10.47 6.64 15.66
CA ALA A 22 10.84 7.39 14.46
C ALA A 22 11.77 6.58 13.55
N LEU A 23 12.80 5.92 14.12
CA LEU A 23 13.70 5.04 13.38
C LEU A 23 12.96 3.87 12.75
N ALA A 24 12.08 3.21 13.49
CA ALA A 24 11.28 2.10 12.96
C ALA A 24 10.35 2.55 11.83
N GLY A 25 9.65 3.68 12.02
CA GLY A 25 8.79 4.24 10.98
C GLY A 25 9.57 4.62 9.72
N ALA A 26 10.70 5.32 9.87
CA ALA A 26 11.55 5.71 8.74
C ALA A 26 12.13 4.48 8.00
N PHE A 27 12.57 3.45 8.74
CA PHE A 27 13.03 2.19 8.17
C PHE A 27 11.94 1.48 7.37
N VAL A 28 10.73 1.36 7.95
CA VAL A 28 9.59 0.74 7.29
C VAL A 28 9.22 1.52 6.02
N PHE A 29 9.17 2.85 6.09
CA PHE A 29 8.86 3.70 4.93
C PHE A 29 9.86 3.52 3.80
N LEU A 30 11.17 3.65 4.10
CA LEU A 30 12.23 3.48 3.11
C LEU A 30 12.17 2.09 2.46
N SER A 31 12.01 1.03 3.25
CA SER A 31 11.93 -0.34 2.74
C SER A 31 10.73 -0.52 1.80
N GLN A 32 9.55 0.04 2.14
CA GLN A 32 8.38 0.01 1.28
C GLN A 32 8.61 0.79 -0.02
N CYS A 33 9.22 1.97 0.04
CA CYS A 33 9.56 2.77 -1.16
C CYS A 33 10.49 1.99 -2.11
N VAL A 34 11.50 1.29 -1.57
CA VAL A 34 12.39 0.44 -2.38
C VAL A 34 11.62 -0.67 -3.07
N ILE A 35 10.74 -1.38 -2.35
CA ILE A 35 9.92 -2.46 -2.93
C ILE A 35 9.01 -1.91 -4.03
N ILE A 36 8.32 -0.79 -3.77
CA ILE A 36 7.43 -0.15 -4.74
C ILE A 36 8.21 0.22 -6.01
N THR A 37 9.38 0.85 -5.87
CA THR A 37 10.19 1.28 -7.03
C THR A 37 10.69 0.10 -7.86
N LEU A 38 11.07 -1.00 -7.21
CA LEU A 38 11.62 -2.18 -7.92
C LEU A 38 10.55 -3.06 -8.58
N TYR A 39 9.35 -3.15 -8.00
CA TYR A 39 8.37 -4.18 -8.38
C TYR A 39 6.99 -3.64 -8.78
N ALA A 40 6.68 -2.39 -8.50
CA ALA A 40 5.39 -1.83 -8.89
C ALA A 40 5.46 -1.13 -10.25
N GLY A 41 4.34 -1.19 -11.00
CA GLY A 41 4.12 -0.37 -12.20
C GLY A 41 3.14 0.75 -11.90
N ASN A 42 3.28 1.87 -12.62
CA ASN A 42 2.37 3.01 -12.50
C ASN A 42 1.13 2.81 -13.38
N PHE A 43 0.40 1.74 -13.13
CA PHE A 43 -0.84 1.45 -13.83
C PHE A 43 -1.85 0.76 -12.91
N PRO A 44 -3.16 1.05 -13.08
CA PRO A 44 -4.21 0.40 -12.30
C PRO A 44 -4.23 -1.10 -12.56
N PHE A 45 -4.45 -1.88 -11.50
CA PHE A 45 -4.46 -3.33 -11.59
C PHE A 45 -5.68 -3.93 -10.88
N TRP A 46 -6.38 -4.85 -11.53
CA TRP A 46 -7.49 -5.63 -10.99
C TRP A 46 -8.60 -4.73 -10.40
N ASP A 47 -8.97 -4.90 -9.13
CA ASP A 47 -10.05 -4.15 -8.46
C ASP A 47 -9.82 -2.63 -8.44
N GLU A 48 -8.59 -2.16 -8.65
CA GLU A 48 -8.25 -0.75 -8.73
C GLU A 48 -8.99 -0.04 -9.87
N TRP A 49 -9.24 -0.73 -10.99
CA TRP A 49 -10.02 -0.20 -12.10
C TRP A 49 -11.44 0.23 -11.73
N THR A 50 -12.02 -0.35 -10.69
CA THR A 50 -13.35 0.05 -10.22
C THR A 50 -13.41 1.46 -9.64
N LEU A 51 -12.26 2.06 -9.33
CA LEU A 51 -12.15 3.45 -8.87
C LEU A 51 -12.35 4.48 -10.01
N VAL A 52 -12.26 4.04 -11.28
CA VAL A 52 -12.50 4.88 -12.47
C VAL A 52 -13.82 5.62 -12.37
N ASP A 53 -14.90 4.93 -12.01
CA ASP A 53 -16.22 5.56 -11.92
C ASP A 53 -16.28 6.67 -10.85
N THR A 54 -15.56 6.47 -9.74
CA THR A 54 -15.45 7.52 -8.70
C THR A 54 -14.73 8.75 -9.23
N LEU A 55 -13.62 8.56 -9.98
CA LEU A 55 -12.84 9.65 -10.57
C LEU A 55 -13.61 10.37 -11.68
N ARG A 56 -14.31 9.64 -12.55
CA ARG A 56 -15.17 10.21 -13.60
C ARG A 56 -16.28 11.10 -13.01
N LYS A 57 -16.98 10.58 -11.98
CA LYS A 57 -18.03 11.33 -11.28
C LYS A 57 -17.48 12.57 -10.58
N TYR A 58 -16.27 12.48 -10.01
CA TYR A 58 -15.61 13.65 -9.42
C TYR A 58 -15.34 14.72 -10.46
N LEU A 59 -14.76 14.37 -11.62
CA LEU A 59 -14.45 15.31 -12.69
C LEU A 59 -15.69 15.94 -13.33
N SER A 60 -16.78 15.16 -13.45
CA SER A 60 -18.06 15.67 -13.97
C SER A 60 -18.88 16.48 -12.94
N GLY A 61 -18.41 16.58 -11.68
CA GLY A 61 -19.16 17.24 -10.61
C GLY A 61 -20.41 16.48 -10.15
N SER A 62 -20.56 15.20 -10.54
CA SER A 62 -21.74 14.37 -10.23
C SER A 62 -21.51 13.39 -9.07
N LEU A 63 -20.33 13.42 -8.44
CA LEU A 63 -19.99 12.54 -7.33
C LEU A 63 -20.87 12.83 -6.10
N SER A 64 -21.59 11.82 -5.64
CA SER A 64 -22.44 11.89 -4.46
C SER A 64 -21.82 11.17 -3.26
N ILE A 65 -22.34 11.46 -2.06
CA ILE A 65 -21.96 10.74 -0.83
C ILE A 65 -22.28 9.24 -0.94
N ASN A 66 -23.37 8.89 -1.64
CA ASN A 66 -23.76 7.49 -1.86
C ASN A 66 -22.73 6.75 -2.73
N ASP A 67 -22.08 7.42 -3.68
CA ASP A 67 -21.03 6.81 -4.50
C ASP A 67 -19.79 6.48 -3.66
N ILE A 68 -19.45 7.33 -2.69
CA ILE A 68 -18.34 7.09 -1.76
C ILE A 68 -18.63 5.84 -0.89
N PHE A 69 -19.86 5.71 -0.39
CA PHE A 69 -20.28 4.60 0.46
C PHE A 69 -20.88 3.42 -0.32
N ALA A 70 -20.80 3.40 -1.64
CA ALA A 70 -21.27 2.28 -2.44
C ALA A 70 -20.50 1.00 -2.13
N GLN A 71 -21.23 -0.13 -2.08
CA GLN A 71 -20.65 -1.45 -1.87
C GLN A 71 -19.71 -1.83 -3.04
N HIS A 72 -18.61 -2.50 -2.70
CA HIS A 72 -17.69 -3.16 -3.62
C HIS A 72 -17.47 -4.59 -3.14
N ASN A 73 -17.95 -5.56 -3.92
CA ASN A 73 -18.00 -6.96 -3.48
C ASN A 73 -18.63 -7.08 -2.08
N GLU A 74 -18.00 -7.81 -1.16
CA GLU A 74 -18.41 -7.93 0.24
C GLU A 74 -17.98 -6.76 1.15
N HIS A 75 -17.38 -5.71 0.58
CA HIS A 75 -16.80 -4.60 1.33
C HIS A 75 -17.51 -3.28 1.04
N ASN A 76 -17.41 -2.34 1.97
CA ASN A 76 -17.61 -0.92 1.72
C ASN A 76 -16.25 -0.23 1.81
N ILE A 77 -15.78 0.29 0.68
CA ILE A 77 -14.41 0.80 0.52
C ILE A 77 -14.33 2.34 0.54
N ALA A 78 -15.20 3.00 1.34
CA ALA A 78 -15.26 4.46 1.37
C ALA A 78 -13.90 5.11 1.69
N VAL A 79 -13.14 4.52 2.62
CA VAL A 79 -11.79 5.01 2.97
C VAL A 79 -10.84 4.94 1.77
N VAL A 80 -10.89 3.85 1.00
CA VAL A 80 -10.06 3.69 -0.22
C VAL A 80 -10.42 4.73 -1.27
N ARG A 81 -11.72 4.96 -1.52
CA ARG A 81 -12.19 5.99 -2.45
C ARG A 81 -11.75 7.39 -2.04
N LEU A 82 -11.87 7.72 -0.74
CA LEU A 82 -11.42 9.02 -0.22
C LEU A 82 -9.90 9.20 -0.36
N LEU A 83 -9.11 8.15 -0.06
CA LEU A 83 -7.66 8.19 -0.24
C LEU A 83 -7.27 8.26 -1.72
N CYS A 84 -8.00 7.57 -2.60
CA CYS A 84 -7.81 7.67 -4.05
C CYS A 84 -8.10 9.09 -4.56
N LEU A 85 -9.21 9.71 -4.13
CA LEU A 85 -9.53 11.11 -4.48
C LEU A 85 -8.48 12.09 -3.94
N LEU A 86 -7.98 11.88 -2.72
CA LEU A 86 -6.92 12.70 -2.15
C LEU A 86 -5.63 12.60 -2.98
N THR A 87 -5.19 11.39 -3.29
CA THR A 87 -4.00 11.17 -4.12
C THR A 87 -4.19 11.73 -5.53
N PHE A 88 -5.37 11.53 -6.13
CA PHE A 88 -5.73 12.07 -7.42
C PHE A 88 -5.60 13.60 -7.47
N PHE A 89 -6.16 14.29 -6.46
CA PHE A 89 -6.04 15.75 -6.32
C PHE A 89 -4.57 16.18 -6.14
N MET A 90 -3.82 15.51 -5.27
CA MET A 90 -2.41 15.84 -5.01
C MET A 90 -1.52 15.62 -6.25
N MET A 91 -1.90 14.69 -7.13
CA MET A 91 -1.19 14.37 -8.37
C MET A 91 -1.70 15.20 -9.57
N GLY A 92 -2.32 16.36 -9.33
CA GLY A 92 -2.78 17.28 -10.37
C GLY A 92 -3.91 16.70 -11.24
N ASN A 93 -4.84 15.96 -10.63
CA ASN A 93 -5.94 15.25 -11.29
C ASN A 93 -5.47 14.15 -12.27
N THR A 94 -4.33 13.53 -11.96
CA THR A 94 -3.89 12.32 -12.62
C THR A 94 -4.07 11.12 -11.70
N TRP A 95 -4.62 10.04 -12.22
CA TRP A 95 -4.71 8.80 -11.48
C TRP A 95 -3.35 8.12 -11.41
N HIS A 96 -2.76 8.09 -10.24
CA HIS A 96 -1.38 7.67 -10.05
C HIS A 96 -1.30 6.51 -9.05
N PRO A 97 -1.37 5.24 -9.49
CA PRO A 97 -1.32 4.07 -8.61
C PRO A 97 -0.12 4.04 -7.67
N LEU A 98 1.08 4.44 -8.14
CA LEU A 98 2.26 4.53 -7.27
C LEU A 98 2.06 5.51 -6.10
N ALA A 99 1.38 6.65 -6.32
CA ALA A 99 1.07 7.58 -5.23
C ALA A 99 0.15 6.93 -4.17
N SER A 100 -0.83 6.12 -4.58
CA SER A 100 -1.67 5.36 -3.66
C SER A 100 -0.86 4.32 -2.88
N MET A 101 0.14 3.67 -3.51
CA MET A 101 1.06 2.77 -2.82
C MET A 101 1.96 3.51 -1.83
N LEU A 102 2.38 4.75 -2.11
CA LEU A 102 3.13 5.59 -1.17
C LEU A 102 2.29 6.00 0.05
N VAL A 103 0.98 6.22 -0.13
CA VAL A 103 0.06 6.38 1.00
C VAL A 103 0.03 5.10 1.84
N SER A 104 -0.04 3.92 1.21
CA SER A 104 0.06 2.64 1.90
C SER A 104 1.37 2.51 2.69
N ALA A 105 2.51 2.85 2.07
CA ALA A 105 3.82 2.87 2.71
C ALA A 105 3.85 3.81 3.94
N SER A 106 3.21 4.98 3.84
CA SER A 106 3.10 5.94 4.95
C SER A 106 2.25 5.40 6.09
N LEU A 107 1.13 4.74 5.80
CA LEU A 107 0.25 4.13 6.80
C LEU A 107 0.97 3.02 7.57
N VAL A 108 1.67 2.12 6.88
CA VAL A 108 2.40 1.02 7.52
C VAL A 108 3.64 1.50 8.28
N ALA A 109 4.31 2.54 7.79
CA ALA A 109 5.41 3.19 8.49
C ALA A 109 4.95 3.83 9.82
N PHE A 110 3.84 4.56 9.77
CA PHE A 110 3.22 5.13 10.97
C PHE A 110 2.80 4.03 11.95
N LEU A 111 2.21 2.94 11.44
CA LEU A 111 1.84 1.77 12.24
C LEU A 111 3.06 1.16 12.94
N GLY A 112 4.19 0.98 12.24
CA GLY A 112 5.46 0.49 12.80
C GLY A 112 5.99 1.42 13.91
N GLY A 113 5.94 2.72 13.68
CA GLY A 113 6.30 3.72 14.68
C GLY A 113 5.42 3.65 15.94
N VAL A 114 4.10 3.64 15.78
CA VAL A 114 3.13 3.53 16.89
C VAL A 114 3.33 2.23 17.68
N TRP A 115 3.61 1.12 16.98
CA TRP A 115 3.89 -0.18 17.60
C TRP A 115 5.13 -0.10 18.50
N ILE A 116 6.28 0.33 17.97
CA ILE A 116 7.53 0.43 18.72
C ILE A 116 7.42 1.44 19.87
N TRP A 117 6.77 2.57 19.66
CA TRP A 117 6.49 3.54 20.72
C TRP A 117 5.68 2.91 21.87
N THR A 118 4.62 2.18 21.55
CA THR A 118 3.76 1.54 22.57
C THR A 118 4.53 0.49 23.36
N ILE A 119 5.31 -0.36 22.68
CA ILE A 119 6.16 -1.36 23.33
C ILE A 119 7.18 -0.68 24.25
N GLY A 120 7.81 0.41 23.80
CA GLY A 120 8.72 1.21 24.61
C GLY A 120 8.04 1.80 25.85
N ARG A 121 6.83 2.36 25.71
CA ARG A 121 6.02 2.92 26.81
C ARG A 121 5.59 1.86 27.84
N LEU A 122 5.41 0.62 27.39
CA LEU A 122 5.12 -0.51 28.28
C LEU A 122 6.41 -1.10 28.91
N GLY A 123 7.60 -0.63 28.51
CA GLY A 123 8.89 -1.15 28.99
C GLY A 123 9.16 -2.58 28.51
N LEU A 124 8.69 -2.93 27.33
CA LEU A 124 8.80 -4.25 26.71
C LEU A 124 9.80 -4.26 25.52
N LEU A 125 10.50 -3.14 25.31
CA LEU A 125 11.44 -3.02 24.21
C LEU A 125 12.70 -3.84 24.52
N ASN A 126 12.96 -4.81 23.68
CA ASN A 126 14.15 -5.62 23.65
C ASN A 126 14.52 -5.95 22.19
N TRP A 127 15.58 -6.72 21.94
CA TRP A 127 16.06 -6.94 20.58
C TRP A 127 15.03 -7.61 19.66
N TRP A 128 14.25 -8.61 20.13
CA TRP A 128 13.26 -9.26 19.25
C TRP A 128 11.98 -8.44 19.08
N THR A 129 11.55 -7.69 20.08
CA THR A 129 10.40 -6.78 19.91
C THR A 129 10.76 -5.59 19.02
N ALA A 130 12.01 -5.11 19.07
CA ALA A 130 12.51 -4.11 18.13
C ALA A 130 12.53 -4.67 16.70
N LEU A 131 13.03 -5.89 16.50
CA LEU A 131 13.04 -6.56 15.20
C LEU A 131 11.64 -6.96 14.70
N SER A 132 10.62 -6.99 15.56
CA SER A 132 9.26 -7.32 15.10
C SER A 132 8.74 -6.36 14.04
N CYS A 133 9.18 -5.08 14.01
CA CYS A 133 8.78 -4.14 12.96
C CYS A 133 9.26 -4.58 11.57
N MET A 134 10.30 -5.42 11.45
CA MET A 134 10.72 -5.99 10.16
C MET A 134 9.61 -6.85 9.54
N CYS A 135 8.71 -7.45 10.33
CA CYS A 135 7.58 -8.22 9.81
C CYS A 135 6.67 -7.36 8.91
N LEU A 136 6.65 -6.03 9.10
CA LEU A 136 5.84 -5.10 8.30
C LEU A 136 6.43 -4.80 6.92
N VAL A 137 7.69 -5.15 6.67
CA VAL A 137 8.37 -4.91 5.38
C VAL A 137 8.67 -6.21 4.62
N LEU A 138 8.31 -7.36 5.19
CA LEU A 138 8.57 -8.64 4.54
C LEU A 138 7.70 -8.84 3.29
N PRO A 139 8.26 -9.33 2.18
CA PRO A 139 7.54 -9.53 0.90
C PRO A 139 6.35 -10.48 0.97
N VAL A 140 6.15 -11.16 2.07
CA VAL A 140 5.02 -12.08 2.26
C VAL A 140 3.64 -11.45 2.03
N GLN A 141 3.56 -10.13 2.09
CA GLN A 141 2.37 -9.33 1.83
C GLN A 141 2.47 -8.51 0.52
N TYR A 142 3.24 -8.98 -0.45
CA TYR A 142 3.60 -8.22 -1.65
C TYR A 142 2.39 -7.70 -2.44
N GLU A 143 1.27 -8.43 -2.50
CA GLU A 143 0.07 -7.94 -3.18
C GLU A 143 -0.40 -6.60 -2.61
N ASN A 144 -0.25 -6.39 -1.29
CA ASN A 144 -0.64 -5.13 -0.66
C ASN A 144 0.42 -4.03 -0.82
N MET A 145 1.69 -4.41 -0.96
CA MET A 145 2.78 -3.45 -1.15
C MET A 145 2.77 -2.81 -2.53
N ILE A 146 2.44 -3.59 -3.57
CA ILE A 146 2.55 -3.18 -4.98
C ILE A 146 1.19 -2.96 -5.66
N SER A 147 0.11 -2.72 -4.90
CA SER A 147 -1.22 -2.36 -5.41
C SER A 147 -1.83 -1.22 -4.60
N GLY A 148 -2.20 -0.14 -5.27
CA GLY A 148 -2.80 1.04 -4.62
C GLY A 148 -4.16 0.76 -4.00
N PHE A 149 -4.95 -0.15 -4.56
CA PHE A 149 -6.25 -0.56 -4.00
C PHE A 149 -6.11 -1.20 -2.61
N GLN A 150 -5.02 -1.89 -2.36
CA GLN A 150 -4.77 -2.61 -1.11
C GLN A 150 -4.44 -1.71 0.09
N THR A 151 -4.43 -0.39 -0.08
CA THR A 151 -4.42 0.61 1.00
C THR A 151 -5.49 0.32 2.05
N ALA A 152 -6.59 -0.36 1.65
CA ALA A 152 -7.64 -0.86 2.53
C ALA A 152 -7.11 -1.68 3.71
N PHE A 153 -6.21 -2.63 3.45
CA PHE A 153 -5.66 -3.49 4.50
C PHE A 153 -4.77 -2.72 5.47
N TYR A 154 -3.96 -1.80 4.97
CA TYR A 154 -3.09 -0.98 5.82
C TYR A 154 -3.88 0.02 6.67
N ALA A 155 -4.90 0.67 6.10
CA ALA A 155 -5.79 1.55 6.85
C ALA A 155 -6.56 0.79 7.94
N MET A 156 -7.09 -0.38 7.63
CA MET A 156 -7.74 -1.27 8.60
C MET A 156 -6.77 -1.66 9.72
N MET A 157 -5.56 -2.14 9.40
CA MET A 157 -4.60 -2.57 10.41
C MET A 157 -4.06 -1.41 11.26
N LEU A 158 -3.90 -0.23 10.68
CA LEU A 158 -3.58 0.97 11.45
C LEU A 158 -4.69 1.29 12.47
N ALA A 159 -5.94 1.18 12.07
CA ALA A 159 -7.08 1.39 12.97
C ALA A 159 -7.14 0.32 14.08
N VAL A 160 -6.93 -0.96 13.74
CA VAL A 160 -6.94 -2.08 14.70
C VAL A 160 -5.82 -1.97 15.70
N VAL A 161 -4.59 -1.91 15.22
CA VAL A 161 -3.39 -1.94 16.08
C VAL A 161 -3.17 -0.59 16.74
N GLY A 162 -3.23 0.50 15.97
CA GLY A 162 -3.09 1.86 16.51
C GLY A 162 -4.13 2.17 17.57
N GLY A 163 -5.39 1.83 17.32
CA GLY A 163 -6.46 1.96 18.30
C GLY A 163 -6.26 1.07 19.53
N SER A 164 -5.82 -0.19 19.34
CA SER A 164 -5.49 -1.08 20.47
C SER A 164 -4.32 -0.54 21.31
N CYS A 165 -3.32 0.09 20.67
CA CYS A 165 -2.24 0.79 21.36
C CYS A 165 -2.77 1.96 22.20
N VAL A 166 -3.65 2.78 21.65
CA VAL A 166 -4.27 3.90 22.37
C VAL A 166 -5.11 3.41 23.55
N LEU A 167 -5.94 2.37 23.36
CA LEU A 167 -6.70 1.76 24.45
C LEU A 167 -5.79 1.23 25.55
N SER A 168 -4.70 0.52 25.18
CA SER A 168 -3.78 -0.09 26.15
C SER A 168 -3.04 0.95 26.99
N LEU A 169 -2.68 2.10 26.41
CA LEU A 169 -1.98 3.17 27.10
C LEU A 169 -2.92 4.05 27.95
N SER A 170 -4.22 3.98 27.67
CA SER A 170 -5.23 4.75 28.40
C SER A 170 -5.54 4.11 29.76
N HIS A 171 -5.77 4.94 30.75
CA HIS A 171 -6.14 4.53 32.10
C HIS A 171 -7.49 5.11 32.55
N ARG A 172 -8.09 5.98 31.75
CA ARG A 172 -9.38 6.63 31.99
C ARG A 172 -10.21 6.66 30.72
N LEU A 173 -11.51 6.56 30.87
CA LEU A 173 -12.49 6.70 29.81
C LEU A 173 -12.77 8.18 29.55
N THR A 174 -11.96 8.79 28.67
CA THR A 174 -12.14 10.18 28.26
C THR A 174 -12.97 10.29 26.99
N ARG A 175 -13.62 11.44 26.74
CA ARG A 175 -14.30 11.71 25.46
C ARG A 175 -13.37 11.58 24.26
N LEU A 176 -12.13 12.07 24.39
CA LEU A 176 -11.13 11.94 23.34
C LEU A 176 -10.84 10.47 22.99
N LEU A 177 -10.71 9.60 24.02
CA LEU A 177 -10.51 8.17 23.81
C LEU A 177 -11.69 7.55 23.04
N VAL A 178 -12.93 7.91 23.40
CA VAL A 178 -14.13 7.43 22.71
C VAL A 178 -14.14 7.90 21.25
N VAL A 179 -13.85 9.18 20.98
CA VAL A 179 -13.79 9.72 19.61
C VAL A 179 -12.72 9.00 18.78
N ILE A 180 -11.50 8.83 19.31
CA ILE A 180 -10.43 8.09 18.62
C ILE A 180 -10.88 6.66 18.34
N SER A 181 -11.53 5.99 19.28
CA SER A 181 -12.04 4.64 19.10
C SER A 181 -13.09 4.57 17.99
N LEU A 182 -14.02 5.52 17.94
CA LEU A 182 -15.03 5.61 16.87
C LEU A 182 -14.42 5.89 15.51
N VAL A 183 -13.41 6.75 15.44
CA VAL A 183 -12.65 6.98 14.19
C VAL A 183 -11.94 5.70 13.73
N CYS A 184 -11.30 4.96 14.65
CA CYS A 184 -10.68 3.68 14.31
C CYS A 184 -11.71 2.66 13.83
N VAL A 185 -12.87 2.54 14.50
CA VAL A 185 -13.95 1.66 14.07
C VAL A 185 -14.45 2.06 12.67
N PHE A 186 -14.68 3.35 12.43
CA PHE A 186 -15.11 3.86 11.13
C PHE A 186 -14.08 3.51 10.03
N VAL A 187 -12.82 3.82 10.24
CA VAL A 187 -11.74 3.54 9.27
C VAL A 187 -11.65 2.04 8.99
N ALA A 188 -11.70 1.18 10.01
CA ALA A 188 -11.63 -0.26 9.80
C ALA A 188 -12.82 -0.81 9.03
N VAL A 189 -14.04 -0.43 9.41
CA VAL A 189 -15.31 -0.89 8.81
C VAL A 189 -15.42 -0.46 7.34
N PHE A 190 -15.03 0.78 7.03
CA PHE A 190 -15.12 1.35 5.68
C PHE A 190 -13.83 1.17 4.84
N SER A 191 -12.93 0.32 5.30
CA SER A 191 -11.79 -0.17 4.52
C SER A 191 -12.01 -1.62 4.06
N VAL A 192 -12.31 -2.54 4.99
CA VAL A 192 -12.53 -3.97 4.72
C VAL A 192 -13.62 -4.48 5.65
N ALA A 193 -14.54 -5.33 5.16
CA ALA A 193 -15.68 -5.83 5.94
C ALA A 193 -15.30 -6.52 7.26
N SER A 194 -14.12 -7.16 7.33
CA SER A 194 -13.58 -7.73 8.57
C SER A 194 -13.36 -6.69 9.67
N GLY A 195 -13.25 -5.41 9.31
CA GLY A 195 -13.19 -4.29 10.26
C GLY A 195 -14.41 -4.18 11.19
N LEU A 196 -15.56 -4.77 10.83
CA LEU A 196 -16.73 -4.86 11.69
C LEU A 196 -16.43 -5.50 13.06
N MET A 197 -15.48 -6.43 13.12
CA MET A 197 -15.06 -7.04 14.39
C MET A 197 -14.47 -6.03 15.37
N LEU A 198 -13.87 -4.96 14.86
CA LEU A 198 -13.30 -3.92 15.71
C LEU A 198 -14.37 -3.20 16.54
N SER A 199 -15.61 -3.12 16.04
CA SER A 199 -16.76 -2.55 16.76
C SER A 199 -16.99 -3.26 18.10
N LEU A 200 -16.97 -4.59 18.08
CA LEU A 200 -17.13 -5.39 19.30
C LEU A 200 -15.89 -5.31 20.21
N ILE A 201 -14.69 -5.44 19.62
CA ILE A 201 -13.43 -5.42 20.38
C ILE A 201 -13.26 -4.08 21.11
N PHE A 202 -13.55 -2.96 20.46
CA PHE A 202 -13.41 -1.63 21.07
C PHE A 202 -14.54 -1.35 22.05
N GLY A 203 -15.76 -1.78 21.79
CA GLY A 203 -16.86 -1.71 22.74
C GLY A 203 -16.51 -2.39 24.06
N ILE A 204 -15.97 -3.62 23.99
CA ILE A 204 -15.49 -4.36 25.17
C ILE A 204 -14.29 -3.65 25.82
N GLY A 205 -13.32 -3.17 25.04
CA GLY A 205 -12.14 -2.48 25.55
C GLY A 205 -12.50 -1.21 26.34
N LEU A 206 -13.39 -0.38 25.83
CA LEU A 206 -13.89 0.82 26.49
C LEU A 206 -14.66 0.48 27.78
N LEU A 207 -15.48 -0.57 27.74
CA LEU A 207 -16.19 -1.06 28.93
C LEU A 207 -15.21 -1.53 30.02
N LEU A 208 -14.16 -2.28 29.64
CA LEU A 208 -13.14 -2.74 30.59
C LEU A 208 -12.38 -1.57 31.24
N ILE A 209 -12.05 -0.52 30.48
CA ILE A 209 -11.43 0.71 31.00
C ILE A 209 -12.39 1.40 31.96
N ALA A 210 -13.67 1.54 31.60
CA ALA A 210 -14.68 2.17 32.48
C ALA A 210 -14.89 1.39 33.77
N LEU A 211 -14.98 0.07 33.71
CA LEU A 211 -15.09 -0.80 34.89
C LEU A 211 -13.87 -0.71 35.79
N ARG A 212 -12.68 -0.61 35.22
CA ARG A 212 -11.44 -0.42 35.97
C ARG A 212 -11.41 0.95 36.67
N GLU A 213 -11.80 2.02 35.96
CA GLU A 213 -11.83 3.38 36.49
C GLU A 213 -12.86 3.51 37.62
N ALA A 214 -14.01 2.88 37.48
CA ALA A 214 -15.06 2.87 38.49
C ALA A 214 -14.74 2.01 39.72
N GLY A 215 -13.90 0.96 39.57
CA GLY A 215 -13.57 0.02 40.64
C GLY A 215 -14.58 -1.12 40.79
N SER A 216 -15.87 -0.89 40.58
CA SER A 216 -16.93 -1.90 40.62
C SER A 216 -18.07 -1.61 39.63
N PRO A 217 -18.86 -2.62 39.21
CA PRO A 217 -20.04 -2.38 38.37
C PRO A 217 -21.09 -1.45 39.00
N ARG A 218 -21.24 -1.47 40.32
CA ARG A 218 -22.16 -0.57 41.03
C ARG A 218 -21.71 0.87 40.96
N GLU A 219 -20.42 1.13 41.16
CA GLU A 219 -19.83 2.46 41.05
C GLU A 219 -19.85 2.98 39.61
N LEU A 220 -19.70 2.09 38.62
CA LEU A 220 -19.86 2.45 37.22
C LEU A 220 -21.27 3.00 36.95
N VAL A 221 -22.31 2.31 37.39
CA VAL A 221 -23.72 2.77 37.23
C VAL A 221 -23.96 4.11 37.94
N GLY A 222 -23.31 4.35 39.08
CA GLY A 222 -23.39 5.63 39.83
C GLY A 222 -22.63 6.79 39.17
N ASN A 223 -21.68 6.50 38.28
CA ASN A 223 -20.83 7.51 37.63
C ASN A 223 -21.42 7.99 36.29
N ARG A 224 -22.17 9.12 36.36
CA ARG A 224 -22.82 9.71 35.18
C ARG A 224 -21.86 9.99 34.02
N TYR A 225 -20.63 10.44 34.31
CA TYR A 225 -19.63 10.73 33.27
C TYR A 225 -19.23 9.49 32.49
N LEU A 226 -18.96 8.39 33.18
CA LEU A 226 -18.59 7.12 32.54
C LEU A 226 -19.76 6.55 31.73
N ILE A 227 -20.99 6.59 32.27
CA ILE A 227 -22.19 6.11 31.56
C ILE A 227 -22.46 6.92 30.29
N ILE A 228 -22.34 8.26 30.35
CA ILE A 228 -22.53 9.11 29.16
C ILE A 228 -21.49 8.77 28.08
N ASN A 229 -20.21 8.61 28.46
CA ASN A 229 -19.16 8.27 27.49
C ASN A 229 -19.35 6.87 26.88
N LEU A 230 -19.76 5.87 27.68
CA LEU A 230 -20.11 4.53 27.16
C LEU A 230 -21.36 4.57 26.26
N GLY A 231 -22.37 5.33 26.64
CA GLY A 231 -23.57 5.54 25.82
C GLY A 231 -23.23 6.19 24.49
N PHE A 232 -22.39 7.22 24.49
CA PHE A 232 -21.91 7.87 23.25
C PHE A 232 -21.10 6.90 22.40
N ALA A 233 -20.21 6.09 22.99
CA ALA A 233 -19.46 5.07 22.27
C ALA A 233 -20.39 4.02 21.63
N LEU A 234 -21.38 3.50 22.39
CA LEU A 234 -22.32 2.51 21.90
C LEU A 234 -23.17 3.05 20.73
N VAL A 235 -23.75 4.24 20.89
CA VAL A 235 -24.53 4.90 19.83
C VAL A 235 -23.67 5.10 18.57
N GLY A 236 -22.44 5.61 18.73
CA GLY A 236 -21.52 5.80 17.62
C GLY A 236 -21.18 4.49 16.90
N ILE A 237 -20.88 3.42 17.64
CA ILE A 237 -20.62 2.09 17.07
C ILE A 237 -21.86 1.57 16.31
N VAL A 238 -23.05 1.65 16.92
CA VAL A 238 -24.31 1.21 16.29
C VAL A 238 -24.57 1.98 15.00
N LEU A 239 -24.35 3.30 15.00
CA LEU A 239 -24.52 4.13 13.80
C LEU A 239 -23.53 3.74 12.68
N ILE A 240 -22.26 3.48 13.02
CA ILE A 240 -21.25 3.04 12.04
C ILE A 240 -21.65 1.68 11.43
N VAL A 241 -22.03 0.72 12.27
CA VAL A 241 -22.48 -0.62 11.83
C VAL A 241 -23.76 -0.52 10.99
N TRP A 242 -24.71 0.30 11.43
CA TRP A 242 -25.95 0.54 10.68
C TRP A 242 -25.65 1.16 9.31
N LEU A 243 -24.79 2.18 9.24
CA LEU A 243 -24.38 2.81 7.99
C LEU A 243 -23.72 1.82 7.02
N PHE A 244 -22.92 0.88 7.54
CA PHE A 244 -22.33 -0.19 6.73
C PHE A 244 -23.43 -1.08 6.10
N PHE A 245 -24.44 -1.48 6.88
CA PHE A 245 -25.49 -2.38 6.41
C PHE A 245 -26.63 -1.68 5.66
N ALA A 246 -26.75 -0.35 5.73
CA ALA A 246 -27.85 0.40 5.11
C ALA A 246 -28.01 0.13 3.59
N ASN A 247 -26.89 -0.08 2.90
CA ASN A 247 -26.85 -0.35 1.46
C ASN A 247 -26.18 -1.70 1.12
N TYR A 248 -26.03 -2.59 2.13
CA TYR A 248 -25.32 -3.84 1.96
C TYR A 248 -26.21 -4.89 1.31
N ARG A 249 -25.71 -5.50 0.23
CA ARG A 249 -26.33 -6.67 -0.41
C ARG A 249 -25.45 -7.88 -0.15
N MET A 250 -26.04 -8.93 0.41
CA MET A 250 -25.33 -10.18 0.64
C MET A 250 -25.05 -10.86 -0.71
N LEU A 251 -23.79 -11.07 -1.02
CA LEU A 251 -23.40 -11.80 -2.22
C LEU A 251 -23.29 -13.30 -1.90
N PRO A 252 -23.65 -14.19 -2.86
CA PRO A 252 -23.49 -15.61 -2.68
C PRO A 252 -22.01 -15.97 -2.53
N VAL A 253 -21.68 -16.75 -1.51
CA VAL A 253 -20.32 -17.28 -1.32
C VAL A 253 -20.13 -18.49 -2.23
N ASN A 254 -19.44 -18.32 -3.35
CA ASN A 254 -19.09 -19.42 -4.24
C ASN A 254 -17.84 -20.13 -3.72
N ARG A 255 -18.02 -21.26 -3.04
CA ARG A 255 -16.91 -22.16 -2.70
C ARG A 255 -16.60 -23.04 -3.92
N THR A 256 -15.46 -22.80 -4.55
CA THR A 256 -15.06 -23.51 -5.79
C THR A 256 -14.13 -24.70 -5.54
N SER A 257 -13.64 -24.90 -4.32
CA SER A 257 -12.67 -25.97 -4.01
C SER A 257 -13.11 -26.87 -2.86
N ASN A 258 -12.59 -28.12 -2.86
CA ASN A 258 -12.79 -29.13 -1.83
C ASN A 258 -11.89 -28.95 -0.60
N VAL A 259 -11.31 -27.76 -0.39
CA VAL A 259 -10.42 -27.49 0.75
C VAL A 259 -11.22 -27.47 2.05
N SER A 260 -10.80 -28.29 3.02
CA SER A 260 -11.43 -28.34 4.34
C SER A 260 -11.25 -27.00 5.08
N LEU A 261 -12.37 -26.48 5.63
CA LEU A 261 -12.37 -25.28 6.47
C LEU A 261 -11.34 -25.38 7.62
N LEU A 262 -11.27 -26.54 8.27
CA LEU A 262 -10.32 -26.78 9.36
C LEU A 262 -8.87 -26.74 8.85
N ALA A 263 -8.59 -27.32 7.69
CA ALA A 263 -7.23 -27.29 7.11
C ALA A 263 -6.82 -25.86 6.77
N TYR A 264 -7.71 -25.05 6.18
CA TYR A 264 -7.46 -23.65 5.88
C TYR A 264 -7.25 -22.82 7.15
N PHE A 265 -8.13 -22.97 8.13
CA PHE A 265 -8.04 -22.31 9.43
C PHE A 265 -6.70 -22.61 10.14
N LEU A 266 -6.31 -23.88 10.24
CA LEU A 266 -5.05 -24.28 10.87
C LEU A 266 -3.82 -23.79 10.08
N THR A 267 -3.91 -23.74 8.74
CA THR A 267 -2.83 -23.18 7.93
C THR A 267 -2.65 -21.69 8.21
N ALA A 268 -3.75 -20.93 8.26
CA ALA A 268 -3.68 -19.50 8.58
C ALA A 268 -3.19 -19.25 10.02
N LEU A 269 -3.58 -20.08 11.00
CA LEU A 269 -3.05 -20.03 12.37
C LEU A 269 -1.56 -20.35 12.45
N SER A 270 -1.07 -21.25 11.60
CA SER A 270 0.32 -21.69 11.60
C SER A 270 1.28 -20.77 10.85
N PHE A 271 0.76 -19.72 10.21
CA PHE A 271 1.57 -18.72 9.54
C PHE A 271 2.55 -18.05 10.54
N PRO A 272 3.86 -17.90 10.23
CA PRO A 272 4.53 -17.99 8.93
C PRO A 272 5.16 -19.38 8.62
N PHE A 273 5.04 -20.38 9.48
CA PHE A 273 5.68 -21.68 9.28
C PHE A 273 5.07 -22.48 8.11
N VAL A 274 3.79 -22.27 7.83
CA VAL A 274 3.05 -22.98 6.78
C VAL A 274 2.29 -21.99 5.91
N LYS A 275 2.34 -22.20 4.59
CA LYS A 275 1.64 -21.37 3.59
C LYS A 275 0.70 -22.20 2.71
N SER A 276 1.03 -23.48 2.45
CA SER A 276 0.18 -24.38 1.65
C SER A 276 -0.87 -25.06 2.51
N VAL A 277 -2.13 -25.01 2.04
CA VAL A 277 -3.27 -25.64 2.71
C VAL A 277 -3.32 -27.14 2.39
N VAL A 278 -2.92 -27.55 1.18
CA VAL A 278 -3.05 -28.93 0.69
C VAL A 278 -1.81 -29.78 0.95
N ASP A 279 -0.62 -29.21 0.74
CA ASP A 279 0.63 -29.99 0.77
C ASP A 279 1.20 -30.22 2.17
N THR A 280 0.67 -29.53 3.18
CA THR A 280 1.21 -29.61 4.54
C THR A 280 0.41 -30.57 5.41
N PRO A 281 1.04 -31.56 6.06
CA PRO A 281 0.37 -32.47 6.98
C PRO A 281 -0.29 -31.76 8.16
N LEU A 282 -1.43 -32.29 8.64
CA LEU A 282 -2.21 -31.70 9.74
C LEU A 282 -1.37 -31.52 11.02
N GLN A 283 -0.51 -32.51 11.34
CA GLN A 283 0.37 -32.45 12.52
C GLN A 283 1.30 -31.24 12.47
N MET A 284 1.88 -30.95 11.30
CA MET A 284 2.77 -29.79 11.11
C MET A 284 2.00 -28.48 11.30
N LYS A 285 0.78 -28.38 10.81
CA LYS A 285 -0.09 -27.21 11.03
C LYS A 285 -0.38 -26.98 12.50
N VAL A 286 -0.71 -28.06 13.24
CA VAL A 286 -0.99 -27.98 14.68
C VAL A 286 0.26 -27.57 15.46
N ILE A 287 1.41 -28.21 15.22
CA ILE A 287 2.68 -27.88 15.90
C ILE A 287 3.05 -26.40 15.61
N SER A 288 2.98 -25.98 14.35
CA SER A 288 3.29 -24.61 13.95
C SER A 288 2.33 -23.60 14.57
N SER A 289 1.03 -23.93 14.67
CA SER A 289 0.06 -23.07 15.37
C SER A 289 0.40 -22.91 16.86
N ILE A 290 0.86 -23.99 17.53
CA ILE A 290 1.33 -23.92 18.91
C ILE A 290 2.58 -23.06 19.03
N LEU A 291 3.52 -23.15 18.07
CA LEU A 291 4.71 -22.31 18.05
C LEU A 291 4.39 -20.83 17.89
N VAL A 292 3.36 -20.47 17.11
CA VAL A 292 2.95 -19.07 16.90
C VAL A 292 2.14 -18.55 18.09
N TRP A 293 1.11 -19.28 18.51
CA TRP A 293 0.11 -18.81 19.46
C TRP A 293 0.32 -19.27 20.90
N GLY A 294 1.19 -20.28 21.14
CA GLY A 294 1.48 -20.80 22.45
C GLY A 294 1.87 -19.74 23.48
N PRO A 295 2.79 -18.79 23.16
CA PRO A 295 3.13 -17.70 24.07
C PRO A 295 1.92 -16.82 24.44
N VAL A 296 1.06 -16.52 23.46
CA VAL A 296 -0.15 -15.69 23.66
C VAL A 296 -1.16 -16.42 24.57
N VAL A 297 -1.41 -17.70 24.26
CA VAL A 297 -2.33 -18.55 25.05
C VAL A 297 -1.84 -18.73 26.49
N ALA A 298 -0.53 -18.88 26.67
CA ALA A 298 0.05 -19.03 28.01
C ALA A 298 -0.01 -17.77 28.85
N ILE A 299 0.18 -16.58 28.23
CA ILE A 299 0.32 -15.32 29.00
C ILE A 299 -1.02 -14.66 29.33
N ILE A 300 -2.05 -14.80 28.49
CA ILE A 300 -3.37 -14.16 28.72
C ILE A 300 -4.00 -14.57 30.06
N PRO A 301 -4.06 -15.86 30.47
CA PRO A 301 -4.60 -16.25 31.77
C PRO A 301 -3.83 -15.65 32.94
N VAL A 302 -2.50 -15.51 32.83
CA VAL A 302 -1.66 -14.88 33.86
C VAL A 302 -2.02 -13.40 33.98
N LEU A 303 -2.16 -12.68 32.85
CA LEU A 303 -2.57 -11.27 32.85
C LEU A 303 -3.97 -11.08 33.40
N LEU A 304 -4.91 -11.96 33.07
CA LEU A 304 -6.28 -11.94 33.62
C LEU A 304 -6.30 -12.09 35.15
N ARG A 305 -5.46 -13.00 35.68
CA ARG A 305 -5.33 -13.19 37.12
C ARG A 305 -4.76 -11.95 37.83
N HIS A 306 -3.82 -11.27 37.18
CA HIS A 306 -3.11 -10.10 37.73
C HIS A 306 -3.63 -8.74 37.20
N ARG A 307 -4.81 -8.71 36.53
CA ARG A 307 -5.36 -7.52 35.84
C ARG A 307 -5.55 -6.27 36.70
N ARG A 308 -5.41 -6.36 38.03
CA ARG A 308 -5.42 -5.18 38.88
C ARG A 308 -4.17 -4.32 38.76
N GLY A 309 -3.02 -4.92 38.37
CA GLY A 309 -1.80 -4.19 38.06
C GLY A 309 -1.97 -3.31 36.79
N VAL A 310 -1.29 -2.16 36.77
CA VAL A 310 -1.40 -1.22 35.62
C VAL A 310 -0.77 -1.80 34.38
N PHE A 311 0.40 -2.41 34.54
CA PHE A 311 1.13 -3.04 33.42
C PHE A 311 0.35 -4.22 32.85
N GLU A 312 -0.11 -5.12 33.71
CA GLU A 312 -0.81 -6.35 33.33
C GLU A 312 -2.12 -6.04 32.59
N PHE A 313 -2.85 -5.03 33.04
CA PHE A 313 -4.08 -4.60 32.38
C PHE A 313 -3.81 -4.02 31.00
N ARG A 314 -2.78 -3.18 30.85
CA ARG A 314 -2.38 -2.60 29.57
C ARG A 314 -1.91 -3.66 28.59
N ALA A 315 -1.05 -4.58 29.04
CA ALA A 315 -0.59 -5.71 28.25
C ALA A 315 -1.76 -6.62 27.84
N LEU A 316 -2.71 -6.86 28.74
CA LEU A 316 -3.92 -7.64 28.46
C LEU A 316 -4.76 -7.01 27.34
N LEU A 317 -5.07 -5.69 27.44
CA LEU A 317 -5.85 -4.99 26.42
C LEU A 317 -5.16 -5.05 25.05
N LEU A 318 -3.85 -4.81 24.99
CA LEU A 318 -3.09 -4.83 23.75
C LEU A 318 -3.08 -6.23 23.11
N LEU A 319 -2.66 -7.24 23.86
CA LEU A 319 -2.58 -8.63 23.38
C LEU A 319 -3.96 -9.17 23.01
N SER A 320 -4.97 -9.03 23.89
CA SER A 320 -6.29 -9.60 23.64
C SER A 320 -7.01 -8.90 22.48
N GLY A 321 -6.90 -7.57 22.38
CA GLY A 321 -7.56 -6.79 21.32
C GLY A 321 -7.06 -7.17 19.94
N ILE A 322 -5.73 -7.17 19.73
CA ILE A 322 -5.15 -7.52 18.43
C ILE A 322 -5.32 -9.02 18.15
N SER A 323 -5.14 -9.91 19.16
CA SER A 323 -5.33 -11.36 18.98
C SER A 323 -6.76 -11.71 18.59
N ALA A 324 -7.75 -11.10 19.24
CA ALA A 324 -9.17 -11.32 18.91
C ALA A 324 -9.47 -10.91 17.46
N PHE A 325 -8.89 -9.80 17.00
CA PHE A 325 -9.04 -9.37 15.61
C PHE A 325 -8.38 -10.35 14.63
N VAL A 326 -7.13 -10.74 14.87
CA VAL A 326 -6.39 -11.65 13.97
C VAL A 326 -7.07 -13.02 13.90
N ILE A 327 -7.47 -13.58 15.04
CA ILE A 327 -8.19 -14.88 15.07
C ILE A 327 -9.54 -14.77 14.36
N GLY A 328 -10.31 -13.71 14.63
CA GLY A 328 -11.58 -13.47 13.95
C GLY A 328 -11.40 -13.31 12.44
N PHE A 329 -10.37 -12.61 11.99
CA PHE A 329 -10.01 -12.49 10.58
C PHE A 329 -9.68 -13.87 9.97
N ILE A 330 -8.87 -14.69 10.66
CA ILE A 330 -8.55 -16.06 10.21
C ILE A 330 -9.83 -16.90 10.07
N ILE A 331 -10.75 -16.78 11.00
CA ILE A 331 -12.05 -17.45 10.91
C ILE A 331 -12.81 -16.99 9.66
N LEU A 332 -12.92 -15.67 9.44
CA LEU A 332 -13.65 -15.12 8.29
C LEU A 332 -13.05 -15.55 6.95
N ILE A 333 -11.72 -15.53 6.79
CA ILE A 333 -11.09 -16.00 5.54
C ILE A 333 -11.26 -17.51 5.36
N ALA A 334 -11.23 -18.30 6.42
CA ALA A 334 -11.45 -19.75 6.34
C ALA A 334 -12.90 -20.07 5.89
N PHE A 335 -13.89 -19.26 6.31
CA PHE A 335 -15.27 -19.42 5.85
C PHE A 335 -15.49 -18.90 4.43
N GLY A 336 -14.88 -17.78 4.07
CA GLY A 336 -15.11 -17.07 2.80
C GLY A 336 -14.23 -17.53 1.63
N ARG A 337 -13.17 -18.30 1.89
CA ARG A 337 -12.16 -18.68 0.88
C ARG A 337 -11.92 -20.18 0.89
N SER A 338 -11.54 -20.69 -0.28
CA SER A 338 -11.28 -22.12 -0.48
C SER A 338 -10.04 -22.38 -1.31
N ASP A 339 -9.13 -21.38 -1.38
CA ASP A 339 -7.91 -21.48 -2.16
C ASP A 339 -6.93 -22.51 -1.57
N PRO A 340 -6.12 -23.20 -2.37
CA PRO A 340 -5.13 -24.17 -1.88
C PRO A 340 -3.95 -23.51 -1.14
N PHE A 341 -3.81 -22.19 -1.24
CA PHE A 341 -2.77 -21.39 -0.62
C PHE A 341 -3.33 -20.17 0.11
N ILE A 342 -2.62 -19.70 1.12
CA ILE A 342 -2.93 -18.41 1.75
C ILE A 342 -2.50 -17.28 0.80
N SER A 343 -3.46 -16.46 0.35
CA SER A 343 -3.17 -15.32 -0.52
C SER A 343 -2.25 -14.31 0.17
N PRO A 344 -1.24 -13.77 -0.53
CA PRO A 344 -0.31 -12.78 0.01
C PRO A 344 -0.99 -11.52 0.57
N ARG A 345 -2.17 -11.14 0.06
CA ARG A 345 -2.94 -10.01 0.60
C ARG A 345 -3.33 -10.17 2.08
N TYR A 346 -3.48 -11.41 2.57
CA TYR A 346 -3.77 -11.68 3.98
C TYR A 346 -2.52 -11.58 4.86
N GLY A 347 -1.33 -11.58 4.25
CA GLY A 347 -0.04 -11.42 4.94
C GLY A 347 -0.01 -10.22 5.86
N THR A 348 -0.60 -9.08 5.46
CA THR A 348 -0.68 -7.85 6.29
C THR A 348 -1.36 -8.08 7.64
N VAL A 349 -2.33 -8.98 7.72
CA VAL A 349 -2.96 -9.35 9.01
C VAL A 349 -2.21 -10.49 9.69
N LEU A 350 -1.78 -11.49 8.94
CA LEU A 350 -1.20 -12.72 9.50
C LEU A 350 0.20 -12.53 10.12
N VAL A 351 0.99 -11.56 9.67
CA VAL A 351 2.29 -11.22 10.30
C VAL A 351 2.13 -10.80 11.76
N TRP A 352 0.96 -10.29 12.14
CA TRP A 352 0.65 -9.92 13.52
C TRP A 352 0.57 -11.13 14.46
N SER A 353 0.32 -12.32 13.96
CA SER A 353 0.41 -13.55 14.77
C SER A 353 1.80 -13.72 15.38
N SER A 354 2.85 -13.55 14.56
CA SER A 354 4.25 -13.60 15.03
C SER A 354 4.58 -12.43 15.95
N MET A 355 4.15 -11.21 15.59
CA MET A 355 4.40 -10.01 16.40
C MET A 355 3.75 -10.12 17.78
N LEU A 356 2.56 -10.70 17.87
CA LEU A 356 1.87 -11.01 19.13
C LEU A 356 2.60 -12.09 19.94
N GLY A 357 3.09 -13.13 19.29
CA GLY A 357 3.94 -14.15 19.91
C GLY A 357 5.19 -13.53 20.54
N LEU A 358 5.91 -12.68 19.80
CA LEU A 358 7.09 -11.95 20.29
C LEU A 358 6.75 -11.01 21.45
N LEU A 359 5.61 -10.29 21.37
CA LEU A 359 5.14 -9.44 22.46
C LEU A 359 4.79 -10.27 23.71
N ALA A 360 4.10 -11.40 23.54
CA ALA A 360 3.75 -12.29 24.65
C ALA A 360 4.99 -12.85 25.37
N LEU A 361 6.04 -13.21 24.60
CA LEU A 361 7.33 -13.61 25.19
C LEU A 361 7.97 -12.47 26.00
N ALA A 362 7.94 -11.23 25.50
CA ALA A 362 8.48 -10.07 26.21
C ALA A 362 7.70 -9.78 27.51
N VAL A 363 6.39 -9.89 27.47
CA VAL A 363 5.53 -9.79 28.68
C VAL A 363 5.89 -10.89 29.66
N GLY A 364 6.05 -12.13 29.20
CA GLY A 364 6.47 -13.27 30.01
C GLY A 364 7.80 -13.02 30.72
N VAL A 365 8.83 -12.58 30.00
CA VAL A 365 10.14 -12.24 30.57
C VAL A 365 10.01 -11.16 31.65
N ARG A 366 9.23 -10.11 31.41
CA ARG A 366 9.02 -9.05 32.41
C ARG A 366 8.30 -9.55 33.65
N LEU A 367 7.31 -10.41 33.52
CA LEU A 367 6.63 -11.01 34.67
C LEU A 367 7.55 -11.96 35.46
N MET A 368 8.52 -12.60 34.78
CA MET A 368 9.52 -13.44 35.43
C MET A 368 10.55 -12.68 36.25
N GLU A 369 10.65 -11.36 36.12
CA GLU A 369 11.52 -10.52 36.98
C GLU A 369 11.13 -10.66 38.47
N ALA A 370 9.87 -10.99 38.77
CA ALA A 370 9.39 -11.27 40.13
C ALA A 370 9.83 -12.65 40.68
N ILE A 371 10.39 -13.54 39.85
CA ILE A 371 10.84 -14.87 40.27
C ILE A 371 12.16 -14.75 41.03
N ARG A 372 12.17 -15.20 42.28
CA ARG A 372 13.34 -15.13 43.19
C ARG A 372 14.53 -16.02 42.72
N SER A 373 14.27 -17.17 42.12
CA SER A 373 15.33 -18.08 41.65
C SER A 373 15.99 -17.55 40.38
N SER A 374 17.23 -17.13 40.46
CA SER A 374 18.03 -16.64 39.34
C SER A 374 18.29 -17.70 38.26
N ALA A 375 18.38 -18.97 38.64
CA ALA A 375 18.59 -20.08 37.70
C ALA A 375 17.34 -20.34 36.85
N VAL A 376 16.17 -20.44 37.49
CA VAL A 376 14.89 -20.64 36.79
C VAL A 376 14.63 -19.45 35.83
N ARG A 377 14.86 -18.22 36.28
CA ARG A 377 14.70 -17.05 35.45
C ARG A 377 15.62 -17.08 34.22
N ARG A 378 16.90 -17.43 34.39
CA ARG A 378 17.85 -17.52 33.25
C ARG A 378 17.43 -18.57 32.24
N VAL A 379 17.01 -19.77 32.68
CA VAL A 379 16.54 -20.83 31.78
C VAL A 379 15.29 -20.38 31.03
N ALA A 380 14.33 -19.74 31.70
CA ALA A 380 13.11 -19.26 31.08
C ALA A 380 13.38 -18.13 30.06
N VAL A 381 14.28 -17.18 30.37
CA VAL A 381 14.70 -16.14 29.41
C VAL A 381 15.39 -16.75 28.21
N LEU A 382 16.26 -17.74 28.40
CA LEU A 382 16.90 -18.47 27.29
C LEU A 382 15.86 -19.15 26.39
N ALA A 383 14.88 -19.83 26.97
CA ALA A 383 13.79 -20.46 26.23
C ALA A 383 12.98 -19.43 25.42
N CYS A 384 12.67 -18.26 26.00
CA CYS A 384 12.02 -17.17 25.27
C CYS A 384 12.87 -16.64 24.10
N ASN A 385 14.19 -16.51 24.27
CA ASN A 385 15.08 -16.10 23.18
C ASN A 385 15.11 -17.13 22.03
N VAL A 386 15.21 -18.42 22.36
CA VAL A 386 15.18 -19.50 21.34
C VAL A 386 13.85 -19.48 20.58
N TRP A 387 12.74 -19.30 21.29
CA TRP A 387 11.42 -19.21 20.66
C TRP A 387 11.29 -17.97 19.77
N ALA A 388 11.78 -16.81 20.21
CA ALA A 388 11.79 -15.58 19.43
C ALA A 388 12.62 -15.74 18.14
N ILE A 389 13.80 -16.40 18.23
CA ILE A 389 14.63 -16.72 17.06
C ILE A 389 13.84 -17.61 16.09
N ALA A 390 13.14 -18.64 16.57
CA ALA A 390 12.36 -19.52 15.72
C ALA A 390 11.24 -18.77 14.97
N LEU A 391 10.50 -17.87 15.65
CA LEU A 391 9.47 -17.04 15.02
C LEU A 391 10.06 -16.08 13.98
N LEU A 392 11.16 -15.40 14.29
CA LEU A 392 11.80 -14.48 13.34
C LEU A 392 12.38 -15.23 12.14
N SER A 393 13.02 -16.39 12.36
CA SER A 393 13.55 -17.22 11.28
C SER A 393 12.46 -17.73 10.34
N ALA A 394 11.29 -18.12 10.88
CA ALA A 394 10.16 -18.54 10.06
C ALA A 394 9.64 -17.39 9.18
N ASN A 395 9.57 -16.17 9.72
CA ASN A 395 9.20 -14.98 8.95
C ASN A 395 10.22 -14.68 7.84
N ILE A 396 11.52 -14.78 8.13
CA ILE A 396 12.57 -14.58 7.12
C ILE A 396 12.46 -15.66 6.03
N ASN A 397 12.28 -16.92 6.41
CA ASN A 397 12.16 -18.02 5.44
C ASN A 397 10.98 -17.84 4.49
N VAL A 398 9.80 -17.51 5.01
CA VAL A 398 8.63 -17.24 4.14
C VAL A 398 8.81 -16.00 3.28
N ALA A 399 9.55 -15.00 3.76
CA ALA A 399 9.87 -13.82 3.00
C ALA A 399 10.79 -14.11 1.81
N LEU A 400 11.82 -14.95 1.99
CA LEU A 400 12.72 -15.34 0.90
C LEU A 400 11.96 -16.04 -0.24
N VAL A 401 11.04 -16.96 0.10
CA VAL A 401 10.15 -17.58 -0.91
C VAL A 401 9.26 -16.53 -1.58
N SER A 402 8.76 -15.57 -0.83
CA SER A 402 7.85 -14.56 -1.35
C SER A 402 8.54 -13.51 -2.24
N VAL A 403 9.86 -13.35 -2.19
CA VAL A 403 10.61 -12.49 -3.15
C VAL A 403 10.45 -13.01 -4.57
N ASP A 404 10.64 -14.31 -4.80
CA ASP A 404 10.48 -14.90 -6.13
C ASP A 404 9.03 -14.82 -6.62
N GLU A 405 8.07 -15.00 -5.71
CA GLU A 405 6.64 -14.84 -6.03
C GLU A 405 6.32 -13.40 -6.42
N MET A 406 6.86 -12.42 -5.70
CA MET A 406 6.68 -11.00 -5.96
C MET A 406 7.29 -10.62 -7.31
N HIS A 407 8.48 -11.13 -7.63
CA HIS A 407 9.14 -10.89 -8.92
C HIS A 407 8.28 -11.42 -10.08
N ARG A 408 7.87 -12.68 -10.01
CA ARG A 408 6.96 -13.28 -11.02
C ARG A 408 5.62 -12.54 -11.13
N HIS A 409 5.09 -12.06 -10.02
CA HIS A 409 3.86 -11.29 -10.01
C HIS A 409 4.04 -9.93 -10.69
N ALA A 410 5.17 -9.26 -10.49
CA ALA A 410 5.50 -8.00 -11.17
C ALA A 410 5.61 -8.20 -12.69
N GLU A 411 6.33 -9.22 -13.15
CA GLU A 411 6.44 -9.57 -14.57
C GLU A 411 5.07 -9.89 -15.18
N TRP A 412 4.29 -10.70 -14.49
CA TRP A 412 2.94 -11.06 -14.90
C TRP A 412 1.99 -9.83 -15.03
N ARG A 413 2.13 -8.84 -14.15
CA ARG A 413 1.37 -7.57 -14.25
C ARG A 413 1.78 -6.76 -15.48
N LEU A 414 3.08 -6.69 -15.79
CA LEU A 414 3.59 -6.00 -17.00
C LEU A 414 3.09 -6.67 -18.27
N ALA A 415 3.15 -8.00 -18.36
CA ALA A 415 2.61 -8.74 -19.49
C ALA A 415 1.11 -8.48 -19.70
N ARG A 416 0.33 -8.34 -18.61
CA ARG A 416 -1.09 -8.00 -18.68
C ARG A 416 -1.35 -6.56 -19.09
N ARG A 417 -0.49 -5.63 -18.70
CA ARG A 417 -0.54 -4.24 -19.17
C ARG A 417 -0.43 -4.22 -20.70
N ASP A 418 0.56 -4.89 -21.25
CA ASP A 418 0.78 -4.93 -22.70
C ASP A 418 -0.37 -5.66 -23.44
N ALA A 419 -0.91 -6.73 -22.85
CA ALA A 419 -2.10 -7.40 -23.35
C ALA A 419 -3.36 -6.49 -23.33
N THR A 420 -3.44 -5.56 -22.40
CA THR A 420 -4.54 -4.59 -22.34
C THR A 420 -4.49 -3.62 -23.51
N LEU A 421 -3.31 -3.19 -23.93
CA LEU A 421 -3.16 -2.37 -25.13
C LEU A 421 -3.65 -3.10 -26.40
N ALA A 422 -3.38 -4.40 -26.48
CA ALA A 422 -3.84 -5.20 -27.61
C ALA A 422 -5.37 -5.20 -27.79
N LEU A 423 -6.14 -5.05 -26.71
CA LEU A 423 -7.61 -4.90 -26.78
C LEU A 423 -8.05 -3.63 -27.53
N LEU A 424 -7.24 -2.56 -27.51
CA LEU A 424 -7.56 -1.29 -28.17
C LEU A 424 -7.20 -1.33 -29.66
N VAL A 425 -6.11 -2.03 -30.00
CA VAL A 425 -5.56 -2.04 -31.36
C VAL A 425 -6.11 -3.21 -32.19
N THR A 426 -6.28 -4.37 -31.56
CA THR A 426 -6.74 -5.61 -32.21
C THR A 426 -7.79 -6.30 -31.31
N PRO A 427 -9.07 -5.95 -31.42
CA PRO A 427 -10.12 -6.49 -30.55
C PRO A 427 -10.23 -8.02 -30.53
N GLU A 428 -9.79 -8.67 -31.62
CA GLU A 428 -9.83 -10.13 -31.78
C GLU A 428 -8.60 -10.85 -31.20
N ALA A 429 -7.54 -10.14 -30.85
CA ALA A 429 -6.30 -10.70 -30.26
C ALA A 429 -6.48 -11.19 -28.79
N ALA A 430 -7.60 -11.75 -28.50
CA ALA A 430 -8.19 -11.99 -27.17
C ALA A 430 -7.58 -13.17 -26.38
N LEU A 431 -6.35 -13.58 -26.60
CA LEU A 431 -5.78 -14.78 -25.96
C LEU A 431 -5.15 -14.55 -24.58
N SER A 432 -4.82 -13.31 -24.20
CA SER A 432 -4.24 -13.02 -22.90
C SER A 432 -5.22 -12.32 -21.95
N THR A 433 -5.11 -12.57 -20.65
CA THR A 433 -5.97 -11.96 -19.63
C THR A 433 -5.51 -10.51 -19.39
N PRO A 434 -6.35 -9.49 -19.60
CA PRO A 434 -5.98 -8.08 -19.41
C PRO A 434 -5.82 -7.71 -17.92
N LEU A 435 -5.49 -6.42 -17.65
CA LEU A 435 -5.35 -5.85 -16.30
C LEU A 435 -6.63 -5.92 -15.47
N PHE A 436 -7.79 -6.11 -16.07
CA PHE A 436 -9.07 -6.26 -15.42
C PHE A 436 -9.86 -7.41 -16.05
N PRO A 437 -10.56 -8.25 -15.27
CA PRO A 437 -11.20 -9.47 -15.77
C PRO A 437 -12.37 -9.20 -16.74
N HIS A 438 -13.08 -8.07 -16.58
CA HIS A 438 -14.20 -7.70 -17.46
C HIS A 438 -13.70 -6.88 -18.65
N ARG A 439 -13.34 -7.58 -19.74
CA ARG A 439 -12.71 -7.00 -20.95
C ARG A 439 -13.54 -5.89 -21.59
N GLU A 440 -14.83 -6.09 -21.74
CA GLU A 440 -15.72 -5.11 -22.37
C GLU A 440 -15.78 -3.81 -21.59
N MET A 441 -15.93 -3.91 -20.26
CA MET A 441 -15.92 -2.76 -19.38
C MET A 441 -14.56 -2.03 -19.42
N LEU A 442 -13.45 -2.77 -19.40
CA LEU A 442 -12.11 -2.19 -19.49
C LEU A 442 -11.93 -1.46 -20.83
N ARG A 443 -12.41 -2.05 -21.94
CA ARG A 443 -12.36 -1.43 -23.26
C ARG A 443 -13.21 -0.16 -23.33
N GLU A 444 -14.42 -0.18 -22.74
CA GLU A 444 -15.27 1.00 -22.64
C GLU A 444 -14.56 2.12 -21.89
N TRP A 445 -14.00 1.83 -20.71
CA TRP A 445 -13.24 2.81 -19.94
C TRP A 445 -12.04 3.36 -20.69
N LEU A 446 -11.24 2.51 -21.33
CA LEU A 446 -10.09 2.95 -22.09
C LEU A 446 -10.48 3.75 -23.36
N SER A 447 -11.67 3.56 -23.90
CA SER A 447 -12.17 4.35 -25.04
C SER A 447 -12.74 5.71 -24.62
N ASP A 448 -12.95 5.95 -23.31
CA ASP A 448 -13.48 7.20 -22.78
C ASP A 448 -12.38 8.28 -22.73
N PRO A 449 -12.53 9.41 -23.41
CA PRO A 449 -11.55 10.50 -23.39
C PRO A 449 -11.26 11.06 -21.98
N VAL A 450 -12.24 11.03 -21.07
CA VAL A 450 -12.05 11.45 -19.67
C VAL A 450 -11.10 10.50 -18.97
N VAL A 451 -11.29 9.19 -19.13
CA VAL A 451 -10.39 8.17 -18.56
C VAL A 451 -8.99 8.28 -19.13
N GLN A 452 -8.87 8.45 -20.46
CA GLN A 452 -7.57 8.68 -21.11
C GLN A 452 -6.82 9.86 -20.49
N SER A 453 -7.53 10.95 -20.21
CA SER A 453 -6.91 12.17 -19.65
C SER A 453 -6.39 12.02 -18.23
N ILE A 454 -6.90 11.06 -17.46
CA ILE A 454 -6.51 10.85 -16.05
C ILE A 454 -5.52 9.71 -15.83
N LEU A 455 -5.30 8.84 -16.83
CA LEU A 455 -4.35 7.74 -16.69
C LEU A 455 -2.92 8.26 -16.45
N PRO A 456 -2.05 7.49 -15.81
CA PRO A 456 -0.63 7.85 -15.65
C PRO A 456 0.08 8.01 -17.01
N LEU A 457 1.18 8.75 -17.04
CA LEU A 457 1.99 8.91 -18.26
C LEU A 457 2.43 7.56 -18.84
N GLU A 458 2.79 6.61 -17.98
CA GLU A 458 3.19 5.24 -18.37
C GLU A 458 2.07 4.50 -19.16
N MET A 459 0.81 4.87 -18.93
CA MET A 459 -0.38 4.30 -19.57
C MET A 459 -0.89 5.12 -20.77
N SER A 460 -0.17 6.15 -21.18
CA SER A 460 -0.55 6.95 -22.35
C SER A 460 -0.54 6.09 -23.61
N TYR A 461 -1.52 6.30 -24.49
CA TYR A 461 -1.66 5.57 -25.75
C TYR A 461 -2.32 6.44 -26.82
N MET A 462 -2.25 5.99 -28.06
CA MET A 462 -2.88 6.63 -29.21
C MET A 462 -3.82 5.64 -29.88
N LEU A 463 -5.00 6.11 -30.23
CA LEU A 463 -5.98 5.31 -30.98
C LEU A 463 -5.59 5.22 -32.46
N PRO A 464 -6.03 4.17 -33.17
CA PRO A 464 -5.88 4.08 -34.62
C PRO A 464 -6.39 5.37 -35.30
N GLY A 465 -5.61 5.91 -36.25
CA GLY A 465 -5.89 7.15 -36.94
C GLY A 465 -5.26 8.42 -36.32
N GLN A 466 -4.78 8.36 -35.08
CA GLN A 466 -3.99 9.44 -34.48
C GLN A 466 -2.50 9.36 -34.87
N TRP A 467 -2.07 8.27 -35.47
CA TRP A 467 -0.72 8.08 -35.99
C TRP A 467 -0.77 7.47 -37.39
N THR A 468 0.26 7.77 -38.19
CA THR A 468 0.35 7.30 -39.57
C THR A 468 1.83 7.04 -39.93
N ILE A 469 2.13 5.87 -40.44
CA ILE A 469 3.42 5.62 -41.08
C ILE A 469 3.31 6.26 -42.46
N VAL A 470 4.17 7.24 -42.76
CA VAL A 470 4.10 8.02 -43.98
C VAL A 470 4.99 7.37 -45.04
N GLU A 471 6.16 6.86 -44.65
CA GLU A 471 7.16 6.30 -45.52
C GLU A 471 7.91 5.15 -44.87
N GLY A 472 8.32 4.17 -45.67
CA GLY A 472 9.13 3.05 -45.22
C GLY A 472 8.35 1.94 -44.50
N ASN A 473 9.08 0.95 -44.00
CA ASN A 473 8.56 -0.22 -43.30
C ASN A 473 9.22 -0.47 -41.93
N ALA A 474 10.02 0.51 -41.46
CA ALA A 474 10.78 0.39 -40.21
C ALA A 474 9.92 0.37 -38.95
N TRP A 475 8.82 1.12 -38.97
CA TRP A 475 8.06 1.41 -37.75
C TRP A 475 7.14 0.26 -37.35
N THR A 476 7.41 -0.29 -36.16
CA THR A 476 6.60 -1.36 -35.56
C THR A 476 5.92 -0.87 -34.29
N LEU A 477 4.63 -1.21 -34.13
CA LEU A 477 3.88 -0.94 -32.90
C LEU A 477 4.20 -2.02 -31.87
N ASN A 478 4.60 -1.59 -30.68
CA ASN A 478 4.93 -2.46 -29.54
C ASN A 478 5.97 -3.55 -29.84
N GLY A 479 6.91 -3.26 -30.76
CA GLY A 479 8.04 -4.14 -31.06
C GLY A 479 8.93 -4.37 -29.81
N GLU A 480 9.76 -5.39 -29.91
CA GLU A 480 10.84 -5.60 -28.94
C GLU A 480 12.02 -4.69 -29.33
N PHE A 481 12.29 -3.70 -28.50
CA PHE A 481 13.39 -2.77 -28.70
C PHE A 481 14.57 -3.15 -27.81
N PRO A 482 15.82 -2.86 -28.19
CA PRO A 482 17.01 -3.20 -27.42
C PRO A 482 17.18 -2.28 -26.17
N VAL A 483 16.16 -2.20 -25.34
CA VAL A 483 16.12 -1.36 -24.14
C VAL A 483 16.52 -2.19 -22.93
N GLN A 484 17.59 -1.79 -22.26
CA GLN A 484 18.11 -2.48 -21.08
C GLN A 484 17.57 -1.90 -19.78
N THR A 485 17.21 -0.61 -19.77
CA THR A 485 16.79 0.10 -18.55
C THR A 485 15.62 1.06 -18.82
N GLY A 486 14.89 1.35 -17.76
CA GLY A 486 13.70 2.22 -17.79
C GLY A 486 12.40 1.45 -18.03
N LYS A 487 11.31 2.05 -17.61
CA LYS A 487 9.97 1.47 -17.80
C LYS A 487 9.47 1.80 -19.19
N ALA A 488 9.32 0.78 -20.03
CA ALA A 488 8.77 0.95 -21.36
C ALA A 488 7.35 1.55 -21.28
N PRO A 489 7.01 2.58 -22.09
CA PRO A 489 5.67 3.13 -22.15
C PRO A 489 4.66 2.09 -22.65
N PHE A 490 3.39 2.30 -22.30
CA PHE A 490 2.30 1.40 -22.70
C PHE A 490 2.16 1.31 -24.21
N PHE A 491 2.13 2.46 -24.90
CA PHE A 491 2.15 2.56 -26.36
C PHE A 491 3.54 2.96 -26.81
N ARG A 492 4.10 2.26 -27.77
CA ARG A 492 5.42 2.54 -28.32
C ARG A 492 5.50 2.19 -29.80
N LEU A 493 6.09 3.09 -30.57
CA LEU A 493 6.42 2.93 -31.98
C LEU A 493 7.93 3.03 -32.13
N GLY A 494 8.56 2.14 -32.87
CA GLY A 494 9.99 2.21 -33.08
C GLY A 494 10.42 1.57 -34.39
N SER A 495 11.59 1.99 -34.87
CA SER A 495 12.21 1.55 -36.13
C SER A 495 13.01 0.26 -36.00
N TRP A 496 13.29 -0.20 -34.78
CA TRP A 496 14.00 -1.47 -34.57
C TRP A 496 13.13 -2.69 -34.91
N SER A 497 13.60 -3.54 -35.76
CA SER A 497 12.94 -4.81 -36.13
C SER A 497 13.91 -6.01 -36.13
N GLY A 498 14.80 -6.03 -35.11
CA GLY A 498 15.86 -7.03 -34.95
C GLY A 498 17.22 -6.57 -35.51
N ASN A 499 17.25 -5.45 -36.26
CA ASN A 499 18.45 -4.77 -36.73
C ASN A 499 18.14 -3.30 -37.04
N ASP A 500 19.18 -2.49 -37.35
CA ASP A 500 19.10 -1.05 -37.60
C ASP A 500 18.99 -0.68 -39.10
N VAL A 501 18.74 -1.62 -40.02
CA VAL A 501 18.75 -1.36 -41.45
C VAL A 501 17.42 -0.84 -42.02
N HIS A 502 16.39 -0.73 -41.21
CA HIS A 502 15.07 -0.32 -41.67
C HIS A 502 14.90 1.21 -41.51
N THR A 503 14.45 1.85 -42.56
CA THR A 503 14.20 3.29 -42.62
C THR A 503 12.73 3.61 -42.75
N GLY A 504 12.32 4.80 -42.29
CA GLY A 504 10.94 5.27 -42.45
C GLY A 504 10.57 6.46 -41.61
N THR A 505 9.38 7.00 -41.85
CA THR A 505 8.84 8.17 -41.15
C THR A 505 7.47 7.85 -40.58
N VAL A 506 7.26 8.22 -39.30
CA VAL A 506 5.97 8.18 -38.63
C VAL A 506 5.54 9.59 -38.18
N VAL A 507 4.27 9.88 -38.33
CA VAL A 507 3.65 11.14 -37.88
C VAL A 507 2.58 10.84 -36.85
N LEU A 508 2.70 11.49 -35.67
CA LEU A 508 1.68 11.49 -34.63
C LEU A 508 0.93 12.83 -34.68
N ARG A 509 -0.40 12.78 -34.64
CA ARG A 509 -1.27 13.96 -34.64
C ARG A 509 -1.89 14.15 -33.26
N LEU A 510 -1.71 15.32 -32.68
CA LEU A 510 -2.18 15.66 -31.35
C LEU A 510 -3.37 16.62 -31.41
N PRO A 511 -4.27 16.59 -30.41
CA PRO A 511 -5.27 17.63 -30.25
C PRO A 511 -4.59 18.97 -29.95
N PRO A 512 -5.30 20.11 -30.16
CA PRO A 512 -4.76 21.43 -29.85
C PRO A 512 -4.17 21.53 -28.45
N ILE A 513 -3.09 22.29 -28.32
CA ILE A 513 -2.37 22.46 -27.04
C ILE A 513 -3.29 23.15 -26.02
N ARG A 514 -3.41 22.55 -24.85
CA ARG A 514 -4.18 23.08 -23.70
C ARG A 514 -3.31 23.25 -22.45
N GLU A 515 -2.32 22.39 -22.28
CA GLU A 515 -1.44 22.36 -21.12
C GLU A 515 -0.12 23.09 -21.37
N GLN A 516 0.70 23.25 -20.33
CA GLN A 516 1.96 23.97 -20.41
C GLN A 516 3.05 23.13 -21.09
N TYR A 517 3.09 21.83 -20.81
CA TYR A 517 4.14 20.94 -21.31
C TYR A 517 3.57 19.85 -22.20
N LEU A 518 4.40 19.42 -23.15
CA LEU A 518 4.24 18.19 -23.90
C LEU A 518 5.33 17.22 -23.44
N ALA A 519 4.93 16.07 -22.93
CA ALA A 519 5.81 14.98 -22.52
C ALA A 519 5.74 13.86 -23.59
N LEU A 520 6.89 13.47 -24.12
CA LEU A 520 7.04 12.40 -25.10
C LEU A 520 8.07 11.39 -24.61
N PRO A 521 7.70 10.12 -24.38
CA PRO A 521 8.66 9.08 -24.13
C PRO A 521 9.52 8.83 -25.40
N VAL A 522 10.84 8.79 -25.24
CA VAL A 522 11.79 8.60 -26.34
C VAL A 522 12.82 7.55 -25.93
N SER A 523 13.25 6.74 -26.88
CA SER A 523 14.34 5.77 -26.72
C SER A 523 15.15 5.66 -28.00
N GLY A 524 16.37 5.12 -27.92
CA GLY A 524 17.27 5.03 -29.06
C GLY A 524 18.14 6.27 -29.27
N TYR A 525 18.31 6.70 -30.49
CA TYR A 525 19.30 7.70 -30.89
C TYR A 525 18.67 8.83 -31.74
N PRO A 526 17.76 9.64 -31.19
CA PRO A 526 17.06 10.68 -31.95
C PRO A 526 17.94 11.80 -32.49
N SER A 527 19.15 12.03 -31.93
CA SER A 527 20.11 13.05 -32.38
C SER A 527 21.17 12.50 -33.34
N HIS A 528 21.14 11.19 -33.64
CA HIS A 528 22.12 10.57 -34.53
C HIS A 528 21.93 11.02 -36.00
N PRO A 529 23.00 11.24 -36.78
CA PRO A 529 22.87 11.53 -38.20
C PRO A 529 22.02 10.48 -38.93
N GLY A 530 21.01 10.93 -39.67
CA GLY A 530 20.00 10.08 -40.30
C GLY A 530 18.73 9.89 -39.44
N ASN A 531 18.76 10.18 -38.14
CA ASN A 531 17.56 10.22 -37.31
C ASN A 531 17.11 11.66 -37.08
N LEU A 532 15.79 11.87 -37.08
CA LEU A 532 15.20 13.19 -36.84
C LEU A 532 13.91 13.04 -36.03
N LEU A 533 13.85 13.70 -34.87
CA LEU A 533 12.64 13.83 -34.07
C LEU A 533 12.27 15.31 -33.95
N THR A 534 11.09 15.67 -34.45
CA THR A 534 10.62 17.05 -34.47
C THR A 534 9.19 17.18 -33.98
N LEU A 535 8.93 18.32 -33.35
CA LEU A 535 7.61 18.80 -32.99
C LEU A 535 7.24 19.95 -33.94
N LYS A 536 6.25 19.73 -34.80
CA LYS A 536 5.73 20.70 -35.74
C LYS A 536 4.46 21.33 -35.19
N ILE A 537 4.45 22.63 -35.05
CA ILE A 537 3.33 23.43 -34.55
C ILE A 537 2.73 24.15 -35.75
N ILE A 538 1.45 23.95 -35.98
CA ILE A 538 0.75 24.47 -37.14
C ILE A 538 -0.21 25.55 -36.65
N ASP A 539 0.04 26.79 -37.07
CA ASP A 539 -0.84 27.93 -36.81
C ASP A 539 -2.06 27.93 -37.74
N GLY A 540 -3.12 28.65 -37.35
CA GLY A 540 -4.32 28.83 -38.16
C GLY A 540 -4.07 29.41 -39.55
N ASP A 541 -2.96 30.13 -39.75
CA ASP A 541 -2.49 30.68 -41.03
C ASP A 541 -1.58 29.71 -41.81
N ASN A 542 -1.50 28.41 -41.40
CA ASN A 542 -0.61 27.38 -41.95
C ASN A 542 0.90 27.72 -41.86
N GLN A 543 1.28 28.65 -40.97
CA GLN A 543 2.69 28.82 -40.64
C GLN A 543 3.15 27.68 -39.75
N GLU A 544 4.24 27.01 -40.14
CA GLU A 544 4.83 25.90 -39.42
C GLU A 544 6.02 26.38 -38.60
N GLN A 545 5.98 26.15 -37.30
CA GLN A 545 7.13 26.30 -36.45
C GLN A 545 7.61 24.89 -36.03
N THR A 546 8.90 24.62 -36.18
CA THR A 546 9.50 23.32 -35.86
C THR A 546 10.42 23.43 -34.65
N ILE A 547 10.21 22.57 -33.66
CA ILE A 547 11.11 22.34 -32.54
C ILE A 547 11.78 21.00 -32.79
N VAL A 548 13.10 20.99 -32.86
CA VAL A 548 13.91 19.79 -33.06
C VAL A 548 14.29 19.22 -31.70
N TYR A 549 14.39 17.91 -31.58
CA TYR A 549 14.91 17.26 -30.39
C TYR A 549 16.35 17.74 -30.10
N ASP A 550 16.57 18.28 -28.91
CA ASP A 550 17.81 18.95 -28.50
C ASP A 550 18.42 18.35 -27.23
N SER A 551 17.93 17.22 -26.77
CA SER A 551 18.40 16.54 -25.59
C SER A 551 19.42 15.44 -25.91
N PHE A 552 20.05 14.87 -24.86
CA PHE A 552 20.95 13.74 -25.04
C PHE A 552 20.20 12.48 -25.48
N ASP A 553 20.82 11.70 -26.36
CA ASP A 553 20.27 10.42 -26.81
C ASP A 553 20.03 9.47 -25.63
N PRO A 554 18.79 8.98 -25.44
CA PRO A 554 18.47 8.04 -24.37
C PRO A 554 19.20 6.70 -24.51
N ARG A 555 19.62 6.34 -25.73
CA ARG A 555 20.22 5.04 -26.06
C ARG A 555 19.30 3.87 -25.71
N GLU A 556 19.80 2.89 -24.99
CA GLU A 556 19.06 1.68 -24.59
C GLU A 556 18.24 1.86 -23.32
N ARG A 557 17.63 3.06 -23.14
CA ARG A 557 16.70 3.36 -22.06
C ARG A 557 15.52 4.20 -22.57
N TRP A 558 14.40 4.15 -21.88
CA TRP A 558 13.34 5.12 -22.07
C TRP A 558 13.60 6.35 -21.23
N ASP A 559 13.48 7.52 -21.85
CA ASP A 559 13.60 8.84 -21.21
C ASP A 559 12.45 9.73 -21.67
N MET A 560 12.22 10.83 -20.97
CA MET A 560 11.09 11.71 -21.25
C MET A 560 11.60 13.02 -21.89
N TRP A 561 11.23 13.28 -23.14
CA TRP A 561 11.41 14.58 -23.75
C TRP A 561 10.27 15.49 -23.33
N ILE A 562 10.58 16.53 -22.56
CA ILE A 562 9.60 17.50 -22.04
C ILE A 562 9.83 18.83 -22.74
N VAL A 563 8.81 19.30 -23.45
CA VAL A 563 8.86 20.56 -24.21
C VAL A 563 7.86 21.54 -23.57
N ASP A 564 8.31 22.78 -23.27
CA ASP A 564 7.41 23.86 -22.89
C ASP A 564 6.69 24.36 -24.16
N VAL A 565 5.39 24.14 -24.19
CA VAL A 565 4.51 24.49 -25.33
C VAL A 565 3.47 25.55 -24.94
N GLN A 566 3.67 26.23 -23.82
CA GLN A 566 2.71 27.21 -23.31
C GLN A 566 2.40 28.33 -24.30
N LEU A 567 3.40 28.78 -25.07
CA LEU A 567 3.27 29.84 -26.09
C LEU A 567 2.38 29.43 -27.27
N PHE A 568 2.15 28.12 -27.45
CA PHE A 568 1.44 27.54 -28.59
C PHE A 568 0.04 27.05 -28.22
N ARG A 569 -0.55 27.53 -27.15
CA ARG A 569 -1.90 27.15 -26.76
C ARG A 569 -2.91 27.38 -27.85
N GLY A 570 -3.75 26.41 -28.12
CA GLY A 570 -4.76 26.43 -29.19
C GLY A 570 -4.25 25.94 -30.55
N HIS A 571 -2.92 25.81 -30.75
CA HIS A 571 -2.37 25.36 -32.03
C HIS A 571 -2.40 23.82 -32.11
N THR A 572 -2.50 23.32 -33.35
CA THR A 572 -2.40 21.88 -33.65
C THR A 572 -0.93 21.49 -33.70
N VAL A 573 -0.63 20.29 -33.20
CA VAL A 573 0.74 19.77 -33.12
C VAL A 573 0.85 18.43 -33.84
N GLN A 574 1.94 18.25 -34.56
CA GLN A 574 2.38 16.97 -35.12
C GLN A 574 3.78 16.64 -34.61
N ILE A 575 3.98 15.39 -34.22
CA ILE A 575 5.31 14.86 -33.95
C ILE A 575 5.71 14.03 -35.17
N VAL A 576 6.85 14.36 -35.72
CA VAL A 576 7.43 13.64 -36.87
C VAL A 576 8.71 12.98 -36.37
N ALA A 577 8.75 11.66 -36.50
CA ALA A 577 9.93 10.86 -36.21
C ALA A 577 10.36 10.15 -37.46
N THR A 578 11.58 10.42 -37.91
CA THR A 578 12.20 9.87 -39.11
C THR A 578 13.44 9.08 -38.71
N ASP A 579 13.58 7.89 -39.26
CA ASP A 579 14.76 7.08 -39.17
C ASP A 579 15.27 6.78 -40.60
N GLU A 580 16.38 7.39 -40.95
CA GLU A 580 17.16 7.15 -42.19
C GLU A 580 18.56 6.60 -41.85
N SER A 581 18.80 6.28 -40.58
CA SER A 581 20.08 5.72 -40.15
C SER A 581 20.17 4.23 -40.49
N ALA A 582 21.36 3.78 -40.88
CA ALA A 582 21.64 2.37 -41.16
C ALA A 582 22.22 1.62 -39.93
N ASP A 583 22.49 2.31 -38.83
CA ASP A 583 23.21 1.77 -37.68
C ASP A 583 22.68 2.23 -36.31
N ARG A 584 21.59 3.02 -36.31
CA ARG A 584 20.97 3.53 -35.06
C ARG A 584 19.46 3.63 -35.20
N TRP A 585 18.74 3.11 -34.25
CA TRP A 585 17.28 3.07 -34.19
C TRP A 585 16.71 4.23 -33.35
N LEU A 586 15.41 4.46 -33.52
CA LEU A 586 14.62 5.43 -32.80
C LEU A 586 13.28 4.81 -32.36
N ALA A 587 12.85 5.09 -31.14
CA ALA A 587 11.50 4.75 -30.70
C ALA A 587 10.87 5.88 -29.90
N ILE A 588 9.55 6.00 -30.03
CA ILE A 588 8.73 7.01 -29.36
C ILE A 588 7.51 6.37 -28.69
N GLY A 589 7.12 6.92 -27.55
CA GLY A 589 5.87 6.56 -26.88
C GLY A 589 4.72 7.48 -27.28
N ALA A 590 3.54 7.28 -26.68
CA ALA A 590 2.42 8.19 -26.85
C ALA A 590 2.71 9.54 -26.15
N PRO A 591 2.63 10.66 -26.88
CA PRO A 591 2.82 11.98 -26.32
C PRO A 591 1.62 12.36 -25.43
N ARG A 592 1.87 13.16 -24.41
CA ARG A 592 0.82 13.68 -23.51
C ARG A 592 1.06 15.14 -23.15
N GLN A 593 0.00 15.90 -23.17
CA GLN A 593 -0.01 17.26 -22.63
C GLN A 593 -0.16 17.17 -21.11
N ILE A 594 0.69 17.87 -20.36
CA ILE A 594 0.74 17.84 -18.89
C ILE A 594 0.89 19.24 -18.30
N SER A 595 0.31 19.44 -17.13
CA SER A 595 0.49 20.66 -16.35
C SER A 595 1.81 20.63 -15.56
N PHE A 596 2.25 21.77 -15.05
CA PHE A 596 3.39 21.87 -14.13
C PHE A 596 3.22 20.97 -12.90
N TRP A 597 2.02 20.89 -12.34
CA TRP A 597 1.76 20.08 -11.15
C TRP A 597 1.85 18.58 -11.43
N GLN A 598 1.40 18.14 -12.59
CA GLN A 598 1.55 16.75 -13.01
C GLN A 598 3.03 16.38 -13.20
N LEU A 599 3.81 17.25 -13.84
CA LEU A 599 5.25 17.07 -13.99
C LEU A 599 5.97 17.00 -12.65
N ALA A 600 5.66 17.92 -11.73
CA ALA A 600 6.24 17.93 -10.39
C ALA A 600 5.88 16.67 -9.59
N ALA A 601 4.65 16.18 -9.73
CA ALA A 601 4.18 14.99 -9.07
C ALA A 601 4.87 13.71 -9.59
N GLU A 602 5.03 13.56 -10.91
CA GLU A 602 5.79 12.45 -11.51
C GLU A 602 7.23 12.47 -11.01
N SER A 603 7.90 13.62 -11.08
CA SER A 603 9.27 13.78 -10.59
C SER A 603 9.44 13.46 -9.09
N PHE A 604 8.44 13.80 -8.26
CA PHE A 604 8.43 13.43 -6.85
C PHE A 604 8.39 11.91 -6.66
N VAL A 605 7.51 11.22 -7.39
CA VAL A 605 7.36 9.76 -7.29
C VAL A 605 8.61 9.04 -7.81
N GLU A 606 9.20 9.50 -8.90
CA GLU A 606 10.45 8.94 -9.45
C GLU A 606 11.62 9.05 -8.47
N ASN A 607 11.69 10.13 -7.71
CA ASN A 607 12.76 10.38 -6.75
C ASN A 607 12.44 9.90 -5.32
N ILE A 608 11.36 9.15 -5.12
CA ILE A 608 10.87 8.83 -3.76
C ILE A 608 11.86 8.04 -2.92
N VAL A 609 12.65 7.14 -3.51
CA VAL A 609 13.67 6.37 -2.77
C VAL A 609 14.79 7.29 -2.28
N LEU A 610 15.23 8.25 -3.09
CA LEU A 610 16.22 9.24 -2.68
C LEU A 610 15.67 10.09 -1.52
N ILE A 611 14.44 10.60 -1.66
CA ILE A 611 13.76 11.40 -0.63
C ILE A 611 13.62 10.60 0.67
N ALA A 612 13.15 9.36 0.58
CA ALA A 612 12.99 8.47 1.74
C ALA A 612 14.34 8.15 2.41
N SER A 613 15.41 7.98 1.62
CA SER A 613 16.76 7.78 2.13
C SER A 613 17.28 8.99 2.89
N VAL A 614 17.09 10.19 2.34
CA VAL A 614 17.47 11.45 3.03
C VAL A 614 16.73 11.59 4.35
N VAL A 615 15.41 11.33 4.36
CA VAL A 615 14.60 11.36 5.59
C VAL A 615 15.11 10.33 6.61
N PHE A 616 15.38 9.10 6.17
CA PHE A 616 15.89 8.05 7.05
C PHE A 616 17.22 8.44 7.70
N PHE A 617 18.21 8.87 6.89
CA PHE A 617 19.51 9.28 7.41
C PHE A 617 19.44 10.53 8.29
N ALA A 618 18.54 11.48 8.00
CA ALA A 618 18.29 12.62 8.87
C ALA A 618 17.77 12.18 10.25
N VAL A 619 16.81 11.25 10.30
CA VAL A 619 16.29 10.68 11.55
C VAL A 619 17.40 9.95 12.32
N VAL A 620 18.22 9.15 11.63
CA VAL A 620 19.38 8.47 12.24
C VAL A 620 20.36 9.50 12.83
N ALA A 621 20.73 10.54 12.07
CA ALA A 621 21.65 11.58 12.52
C ALA A 621 21.13 12.33 13.76
N ILE A 622 19.85 12.70 13.78
CA ILE A 622 19.20 13.34 14.94
C ILE A 622 19.28 12.41 16.16
N CYS A 623 18.95 11.12 16.00
CA CYS A 623 19.01 10.15 17.09
C CYS A 623 20.45 9.95 17.62
N LEU A 624 21.46 9.93 16.75
CA LEU A 624 22.88 9.82 17.13
C LEU A 624 23.42 11.09 17.79
N TYR A 625 23.09 12.28 17.26
CA TYR A 625 23.51 13.56 17.82
C TYR A 625 23.06 13.69 19.28
N GLU A 626 21.81 13.40 19.55
CA GLU A 626 21.28 13.44 20.91
C GLU A 626 21.89 12.34 21.80
N TRP A 627 22.28 11.18 21.25
CA TRP A 627 22.99 10.13 21.99
C TRP A 627 24.37 10.60 22.48
N HIS A 628 25.11 11.35 21.65
CA HIS A 628 26.42 11.89 22.03
C HIS A 628 26.34 13.04 23.03
N GLY A 629 25.36 13.93 22.91
CA GLY A 629 25.16 15.03 23.85
C GLY A 629 24.81 14.59 25.29
N PHE A 630 24.47 13.32 25.49
CA PHE A 630 24.23 12.72 26.83
C PHE A 630 25.47 12.14 27.50
N ARG A 631 26.58 11.97 26.74
CA ARG A 631 27.85 11.42 27.28
C ARG A 631 28.88 12.47 27.62
N SER A 632 28.68 13.70 27.15
CA SER A 632 29.47 14.90 27.50
C SER A 632 28.80 15.66 28.65
#